data_e1d7b2ee0ad0b8b7ca17cecc928065bd
#
_entry.id   e1d7b2ee0ad0b8b7ca17cecc928065bd
#
_cell.length_a   1.000
_cell.length_b   1.000
_cell.length_c   1.000
_cell.angle_alpha   90.00
_cell.angle_beta   90.00
_cell.angle_gamma   90.00
#
_symmetry.space_group_name_H-M   'P 1'
#
loop_
_entity.id
_entity.type
_entity.pdbx_description
1 polymer ?
#
loop_
_entity_poly.entity_id
_entity_poly.type
_entity_poly.pdbx_seq_one_letter_code
_entity_poly.pdbx_strand_id
1 'polypeptide(L)'
;MQKKDLFSSNKIDLRLNHSISLYKELISSSKDIRDDFLKNVNKFSNQLLFNNMNAECFEKMYFNILPGGSIPKMQELEEQIEGLRDINKEAYKFFMRKRNDSIKGLDVQLGNRFDDALISFLKSKKINAGRADVKNKRLPDIQILDKSKNIKAYIEHKYHHAPFLLSWKLIGRESYEGSITMDLRKIERQIIECETELPNRPVYFVHWVDFHHLKGIFFNTLGQIKEYLDLGQEFERKERKGDYKLSKKIGYTEKFYPPLHEMGDFSELLEQLSSE
;
A
#
# COMPACT_ATOMS: atom_id res chain seq x y z
N MET A 1 -2.29 -17.06 -10.43
CA MET A 1 -3.67 -17.60 -10.32
C MET A 1 -4.57 -16.41 -10.11
N GLN A 2 -5.48 -16.10 -11.02
CA GLN A 2 -6.35 -14.92 -10.88
C GLN A 2 -7.42 -15.16 -9.81
N LYS A 3 -7.87 -14.10 -9.12
CA LYS A 3 -8.98 -14.16 -8.12
C LYS A 3 -10.18 -15.01 -8.59
N LYS A 4 -10.42 -15.09 -9.90
CA LYS A 4 -11.50 -15.88 -10.52
C LYS A 4 -11.42 -17.39 -10.26
N ASP A 5 -10.24 -17.95 -10.02
CA ASP A 5 -10.01 -19.39 -9.87
C ASP A 5 -10.20 -19.89 -8.43
N LEU A 6 -10.50 -19.00 -7.49
CA LEU A 6 -10.53 -19.26 -6.04
C LEU A 6 -11.91 -19.63 -5.48
N PHE A 7 -12.97 -19.59 -6.27
CA PHE A 7 -14.36 -19.71 -5.77
C PHE A 7 -14.82 -21.12 -5.32
N SER A 8 -13.94 -21.86 -4.62
CA SER A 8 -14.41 -22.87 -3.66
C SER A 8 -14.24 -22.28 -2.25
N SER A 9 -15.27 -22.23 -1.43
CA SER A 9 -15.28 -21.56 -0.12
C SER A 9 -14.07 -21.91 0.77
N ASN A 10 -13.66 -23.16 0.82
CA ASN A 10 -12.53 -23.63 1.63
C ASN A 10 -11.15 -23.06 1.20
N LYS A 11 -10.97 -22.74 -0.09
CA LYS A 11 -9.68 -22.16 -0.57
C LYS A 11 -9.60 -20.68 -0.29
N ILE A 12 -10.74 -20.00 -0.32
CA ILE A 12 -10.83 -18.56 0.01
C ILE A 12 -10.46 -18.34 1.47
N ASP A 13 -11.05 -19.11 2.39
CA ASP A 13 -10.79 -19.01 3.82
C ASP A 13 -9.32 -19.29 4.18
N LEU A 14 -8.71 -20.29 3.54
CA LEU A 14 -7.30 -20.61 3.74
C LEU A 14 -6.38 -19.47 3.31
N ARG A 15 -6.64 -18.87 2.16
CA ARG A 15 -5.82 -17.75 1.64
C ARG A 15 -6.02 -16.47 2.45
N LEU A 16 -7.26 -16.15 2.83
CA LEU A 16 -7.59 -15.05 3.72
C LEU A 16 -6.78 -15.15 5.02
N ASN A 17 -6.89 -16.31 5.70
CA ASN A 17 -6.18 -16.54 6.95
C ASN A 17 -4.65 -16.52 6.78
N HIS A 18 -4.15 -17.03 5.66
CA HIS A 18 -2.71 -17.00 5.36
C HIS A 18 -2.21 -15.56 5.18
N SER A 19 -2.88 -14.75 4.36
CA SER A 19 -2.52 -13.33 4.16
C SER A 19 -2.56 -12.54 5.46
N ILE A 20 -3.59 -12.74 6.29
CA ILE A 20 -3.69 -12.13 7.62
C ILE A 20 -2.54 -12.57 8.53
N SER A 21 -2.21 -13.86 8.55
CA SER A 21 -1.12 -14.40 9.36
C SER A 21 0.22 -13.81 8.96
N LEU A 22 0.51 -13.73 7.66
CA LEU A 22 1.72 -13.12 7.12
C LEU A 22 1.83 -11.64 7.52
N TYR A 23 0.72 -10.91 7.43
CA TYR A 23 0.70 -9.51 7.83
C TYR A 23 0.94 -9.34 9.34
N LYS A 24 0.31 -10.16 10.19
CA LYS A 24 0.56 -10.15 11.65
C LYS A 24 2.03 -10.44 11.98
N GLU A 25 2.66 -11.35 11.27
CA GLU A 25 4.08 -11.67 11.45
C GLU A 25 4.97 -10.49 11.04
N LEU A 26 4.69 -9.86 9.88
CA LEU A 26 5.40 -8.67 9.43
C LEU A 26 5.31 -7.52 10.43
N ILE A 27 4.12 -7.19 10.93
CA ILE A 27 3.96 -6.10 11.90
C ILE A 27 4.60 -6.41 13.24
N SER A 28 4.61 -7.66 13.66
CA SER A 28 5.29 -8.10 14.88
C SER A 28 6.81 -7.91 14.76
N SER A 29 7.40 -8.31 13.64
CA SER A 29 8.83 -8.17 13.38
C SER A 29 9.28 -6.72 13.16
N SER A 30 8.36 -5.81 12.82
CA SER A 30 8.63 -4.38 12.59
C SER A 30 8.09 -3.45 13.69
N LYS A 31 7.73 -4.00 14.84
CA LYS A 31 7.09 -3.26 15.94
C LYS A 31 7.84 -1.99 16.34
N ASP A 32 9.15 -2.07 16.54
CA ASP A 32 9.96 -0.94 16.97
C ASP A 32 9.98 0.21 15.95
N ILE A 33 9.98 -0.12 14.66
CA ILE A 33 9.92 0.88 13.58
C ILE A 33 8.57 1.60 13.61
N ARG A 34 7.48 0.85 13.80
CA ARG A 34 6.12 1.39 13.85
C ARG A 34 5.88 2.21 15.11
N ASP A 35 6.39 1.78 16.25
CA ASP A 35 6.31 2.53 17.50
C ASP A 35 7.03 3.87 17.38
N ASP A 36 8.20 3.90 16.77
CA ASP A 36 8.97 5.10 16.52
C ASP A 36 8.27 6.02 15.50
N PHE A 37 7.68 5.46 14.44
CA PHE A 37 6.87 6.20 13.49
C PHE A 37 5.68 6.89 14.18
N LEU A 38 4.93 6.17 15.01
CA LEU A 38 3.80 6.73 15.73
C LEU A 38 4.21 7.83 16.72
N LYS A 39 5.35 7.65 17.37
CA LYS A 39 5.89 8.65 18.30
C LYS A 39 6.26 9.96 17.61
N ASN A 40 6.87 9.87 16.44
CA ASN A 40 7.48 11.01 15.76
C ASN A 40 6.60 11.65 14.68
N VAL A 41 5.77 10.87 13.98
CA VAL A 41 5.01 11.31 12.79
C VAL A 41 3.51 11.18 12.96
N ASN A 42 3.05 10.03 13.42
CA ASN A 42 1.64 9.72 13.53
C ASN A 42 1.30 9.23 14.93
N LYS A 43 0.63 10.06 15.71
CA LYS A 43 0.29 9.76 17.12
C LYS A 43 -1.05 9.02 17.28
N PHE A 44 -1.56 8.41 16.21
CA PHE A 44 -2.81 7.64 16.27
C PHE A 44 -2.50 6.20 16.68
N SER A 45 -2.64 5.90 17.98
CA SER A 45 -2.18 4.65 18.61
C SER A 45 -2.82 3.38 18.07
N ASN A 46 -4.05 3.46 17.57
CA ASN A 46 -4.80 2.28 17.11
C ASN A 46 -4.26 1.67 15.80
N GLN A 47 -3.35 2.35 15.13
CA GLN A 47 -2.71 1.81 13.92
C GLN A 47 -1.73 0.67 14.18
N LEU A 48 -1.24 0.53 15.41
CA LEU A 48 -0.26 -0.53 15.75
C LEU A 48 -0.86 -1.92 15.84
N LEU A 49 -2.15 -2.02 16.15
CA LEU A 49 -2.79 -3.29 16.45
C LEU A 49 -3.57 -3.79 15.24
N PHE A 50 -3.30 -5.04 14.86
CA PHE A 50 -4.18 -5.80 13.98
C PHE A 50 -5.15 -6.60 14.85
N ASN A 51 -6.43 -6.27 14.82
CA ASN A 51 -7.48 -6.87 15.62
C ASN A 51 -8.56 -7.54 14.73
N ASN A 52 -9.62 -8.06 15.35
CA ASN A 52 -10.72 -8.71 14.64
C ASN A 52 -11.41 -7.74 13.65
N MET A 53 -11.63 -6.49 14.06
CA MET A 53 -12.19 -5.46 13.17
C MET A 53 -11.35 -5.29 11.89
N ASN A 54 -10.01 -5.28 12.01
CA ASN A 54 -9.15 -5.21 10.84
C ASN A 54 -9.26 -6.46 9.94
N ALA A 55 -9.43 -7.64 10.53
CA ALA A 55 -9.64 -8.87 9.79
C ALA A 55 -10.97 -8.84 9.02
N GLU A 56 -12.06 -8.41 9.67
CA GLU A 56 -13.36 -8.24 9.03
C GLU A 56 -13.35 -7.18 7.93
N CYS A 57 -12.65 -6.05 8.15
CA CYS A 57 -12.46 -5.04 7.11
C CYS A 57 -11.66 -5.61 5.92
N PHE A 58 -10.58 -6.34 6.17
CA PHE A 58 -9.81 -6.98 5.10
C PHE A 58 -10.65 -7.96 4.29
N GLU A 59 -11.45 -8.78 4.97
CA GLU A 59 -12.37 -9.71 4.33
C GLU A 59 -13.40 -8.98 3.46
N LYS A 60 -14.15 -8.04 4.04
CA LYS A 60 -15.29 -7.37 3.38
C LYS A 60 -14.88 -6.32 2.34
N MET A 61 -13.76 -5.63 2.55
CA MET A 61 -13.30 -4.54 1.68
C MET A 61 -12.33 -5.00 0.59
N TYR A 62 -11.80 -6.19 0.72
CA TYR A 62 -10.81 -6.70 -0.22
C TYR A 62 -11.14 -8.11 -0.72
N PHE A 63 -11.24 -9.07 0.20
CA PHE A 63 -11.23 -10.49 -0.15
C PHE A 63 -12.52 -10.95 -0.81
N ASN A 64 -13.67 -10.52 -0.30
CA ASN A 64 -14.99 -10.93 -0.77
C ASN A 64 -15.48 -10.12 -1.98
N ILE A 65 -14.70 -9.15 -2.48
CA ILE A 65 -15.09 -8.38 -3.65
C ILE A 65 -14.69 -9.12 -4.91
N LEU A 66 -15.67 -9.43 -5.73
CA LEU A 66 -15.47 -10.02 -7.05
C LEU A 66 -14.77 -9.04 -7.99
N PRO A 67 -13.99 -9.54 -8.98
CA PRO A 67 -13.47 -8.68 -10.04
C PRO A 67 -14.60 -7.89 -10.71
N GLY A 68 -14.45 -6.56 -10.78
CA GLY A 68 -15.48 -5.65 -11.28
C GLY A 68 -16.63 -5.36 -10.31
N GLY A 69 -16.57 -5.91 -9.09
CA GLY A 69 -17.52 -5.63 -8.02
C GLY A 69 -17.28 -4.25 -7.39
N SER A 70 -18.29 -3.76 -6.67
CA SER A 70 -18.17 -2.53 -5.90
C SER A 70 -17.82 -2.80 -4.44
N ILE A 71 -17.03 -1.92 -3.86
CA ILE A 71 -16.73 -1.94 -2.43
C ILE A 71 -17.98 -1.50 -1.65
N PRO A 72 -18.36 -2.17 -0.54
CA PRO A 72 -19.44 -1.71 0.33
C PRO A 72 -19.17 -0.28 0.82
N LYS A 73 -20.20 0.51 0.96
CA LYS A 73 -20.06 1.87 1.51
C LYS A 73 -19.57 1.80 2.96
N MET A 74 -18.76 2.77 3.37
CA MET A 74 -18.24 2.81 4.74
C MET A 74 -19.36 2.80 5.78
N GLN A 75 -20.49 3.47 5.51
CA GLN A 75 -21.63 3.47 6.41
C GLN A 75 -22.22 2.06 6.61
N GLU A 76 -22.30 1.27 5.55
CA GLU A 76 -22.77 -0.12 5.60
C GLU A 76 -21.81 -1.00 6.41
N LEU A 77 -20.51 -0.78 6.24
CA LEU A 77 -19.48 -1.48 7.02
C LEU A 77 -19.53 -1.09 8.52
N GLU A 78 -19.75 0.18 8.83
CA GLU A 78 -19.92 0.67 10.21
C GLU A 78 -21.14 0.09 10.93
N GLU A 79 -22.14 -0.35 10.20
CA GLU A 79 -23.30 -1.06 10.76
C GLU A 79 -23.04 -2.56 10.98
N GLN A 80 -22.14 -3.14 10.21
CA GLN A 80 -21.84 -4.58 10.24
C GLN A 80 -20.64 -4.95 11.10
N ILE A 81 -19.67 -4.03 11.27
CA ILE A 81 -18.39 -4.30 11.94
C ILE A 81 -18.34 -3.56 13.27
N GLU A 82 -18.26 -4.32 14.36
CA GLU A 82 -18.20 -3.77 15.70
C GLU A 82 -16.97 -2.86 15.91
N GLY A 83 -17.19 -1.68 16.48
CA GLY A 83 -16.16 -0.70 16.78
C GLY A 83 -15.67 0.14 15.59
N LEU A 84 -16.03 -0.20 14.35
CA LEU A 84 -15.57 0.52 13.16
C LEU A 84 -16.03 1.98 13.15
N ARG A 85 -17.28 2.23 13.51
CA ARG A 85 -17.84 3.60 13.58
C ARG A 85 -17.07 4.49 14.55
N ASP A 86 -16.71 3.96 15.71
CA ASP A 86 -16.05 4.75 16.74
C ASP A 86 -14.59 5.04 16.37
N ILE A 87 -13.87 4.05 15.86
CA ILE A 87 -12.49 4.26 15.40
C ILE A 87 -12.44 5.22 14.19
N ASN A 88 -13.41 5.18 13.30
CA ASN A 88 -13.52 6.14 12.19
C ASN A 88 -13.72 7.57 12.68
N LYS A 89 -14.59 7.80 13.67
CA LYS A 89 -14.77 9.13 14.28
C LYS A 89 -13.48 9.68 14.89
N GLU A 90 -12.74 8.85 15.61
CA GLU A 90 -11.46 9.24 16.18
C GLU A 90 -10.41 9.52 15.10
N ALA A 91 -10.29 8.63 14.13
CA ALA A 91 -9.38 8.77 13.00
C ALA A 91 -9.67 10.05 12.21
N TYR A 92 -10.94 10.35 11.92
CA TYR A 92 -11.34 11.56 11.23
C TYR A 92 -10.87 12.81 11.98
N LYS A 93 -11.12 12.90 13.28
CA LYS A 93 -10.69 14.04 14.12
C LYS A 93 -9.16 14.21 14.07
N PHE A 94 -8.43 13.10 14.12
CA PHE A 94 -6.97 13.13 14.11
C PHE A 94 -6.42 13.53 12.75
N PHE A 95 -6.79 12.81 11.70
CA PHE A 95 -6.21 13.00 10.36
C PHE A 95 -6.62 14.32 9.70
N MET A 96 -7.80 14.85 9.97
CA MET A 96 -8.22 16.14 9.47
C MET A 96 -7.45 17.32 10.09
N ARG A 97 -6.94 17.17 11.33
CA ARG A 97 -6.25 18.24 12.04
C ARG A 97 -4.72 18.18 11.93
N LYS A 98 -4.14 16.99 11.92
CA LYS A 98 -2.69 16.78 12.13
C LYS A 98 -1.93 16.32 10.89
N ARG A 99 -2.62 15.77 9.91
CA ARG A 99 -1.98 15.10 8.78
C ARG A 99 -1.38 16.02 7.71
N ASN A 100 -1.76 17.29 7.67
CA ASN A 100 -1.51 18.14 6.49
C ASN A 100 -0.08 18.67 6.37
N ASP A 101 0.78 18.42 7.36
CA ASP A 101 2.17 18.83 7.31
C ASP A 101 3.07 17.63 6.99
N SER A 102 3.78 17.69 5.87
CA SER A 102 4.90 16.77 5.63
C SER A 102 6.15 17.30 6.35
N ILE A 103 6.94 16.40 6.93
CA ILE A 103 8.22 16.73 7.55
C ILE A 103 9.31 16.30 6.59
N LYS A 104 9.87 17.27 5.84
CA LYS A 104 10.89 17.01 4.82
C LYS A 104 12.09 16.28 5.43
N GLY A 105 12.47 15.17 4.81
CA GLY A 105 13.59 14.33 5.24
C GLY A 105 13.20 13.25 6.25
N LEU A 106 12.24 13.49 7.15
CA LEU A 106 11.75 12.48 8.08
C LEU A 106 10.91 11.42 7.35
N ASP A 107 10.03 11.85 6.45
CA ASP A 107 9.22 10.93 5.63
C ASP A 107 10.09 9.95 4.83
N VAL A 108 11.23 10.43 4.28
CA VAL A 108 12.19 9.61 3.53
C VAL A 108 12.93 8.63 4.45
N GLN A 109 13.40 9.11 5.61
CA GLN A 109 14.11 8.25 6.56
C GLN A 109 13.21 7.12 7.09
N LEU A 110 11.95 7.44 7.37
CA LEU A 110 10.98 6.46 7.83
C LEU A 110 10.60 5.49 6.72
N GLY A 111 10.40 5.97 5.49
CA GLY A 111 10.19 5.13 4.33
C GLY A 111 11.29 4.08 4.20
N ASN A 112 12.55 4.50 4.27
CA ASN A 112 13.70 3.59 4.23
C ASN A 112 13.67 2.51 5.33
N ARG A 113 13.21 2.85 6.53
CA ARG A 113 13.11 1.87 7.62
C ARG A 113 12.03 0.81 7.37
N PHE A 114 10.91 1.21 6.75
CA PHE A 114 9.88 0.26 6.33
C PHE A 114 10.33 -0.64 5.18
N ASP A 115 11.16 -0.12 4.25
CA ASP A 115 11.80 -0.94 3.24
C ASP A 115 12.71 -2.00 3.87
N ASP A 116 13.54 -1.61 4.86
CA ASP A 116 14.42 -2.53 5.56
C ASP A 116 13.62 -3.60 6.34
N ALA A 117 12.48 -3.23 6.91
CA ALA A 117 11.59 -4.18 7.57
C ALA A 117 11.01 -5.20 6.57
N LEU A 118 10.55 -4.74 5.41
CA LEU A 118 10.04 -5.63 4.37
C LEU A 118 11.14 -6.55 3.83
N ILE A 119 12.34 -6.01 3.56
CA ILE A 119 13.51 -6.81 3.15
C ILE A 119 13.83 -7.90 4.18
N SER A 120 13.87 -7.54 5.47
CA SER A 120 14.15 -8.47 6.56
C SER A 120 13.10 -9.58 6.64
N PHE A 121 11.83 -9.21 6.49
CA PHE A 121 10.73 -10.16 6.44
C PHE A 121 10.84 -11.11 5.23
N LEU A 122 11.07 -10.59 4.03
CA LEU A 122 11.26 -11.41 2.82
C LEU A 122 12.40 -12.40 2.99
N LYS A 123 13.52 -11.97 3.58
CA LYS A 123 14.65 -12.85 3.91
C LYS A 123 14.26 -13.97 4.89
N SER A 124 13.44 -13.68 5.90
CA SER A 124 12.93 -14.70 6.83
C SER A 124 12.08 -15.75 6.12
N LYS A 125 11.45 -15.38 5.01
CA LYS A 125 10.70 -16.28 4.10
C LYS A 125 11.57 -16.92 3.02
N LYS A 126 12.91 -16.85 3.15
CA LYS A 126 13.90 -17.40 2.21
C LYS A 126 13.89 -16.75 0.82
N ILE A 127 13.31 -15.56 0.70
CA ILE A 127 13.38 -14.74 -0.51
C ILE A 127 14.61 -13.84 -0.39
N ASN A 128 15.54 -13.95 -1.35
CA ASN A 128 16.79 -13.19 -1.34
C ASN A 128 16.52 -11.74 -1.79
N ALA A 129 16.11 -10.89 -0.86
CA ALA A 129 15.81 -9.49 -1.08
C ALA A 129 16.93 -8.58 -0.57
N GLY A 130 17.13 -7.45 -1.21
CA GLY A 130 18.08 -6.41 -0.78
C GLY A 130 17.70 -5.05 -1.33
N ARG A 131 18.32 -3.98 -0.82
CA ARG A 131 18.15 -2.67 -1.45
C ARG A 131 18.71 -2.69 -2.86
N ALA A 132 18.02 -2.05 -3.80
CA ALA A 132 18.58 -1.76 -5.11
C ALA A 132 19.71 -0.72 -4.98
N ASP A 133 20.45 -0.47 -6.07
CA ASP A 133 21.54 0.51 -6.03
C ASP A 133 21.00 1.92 -5.72
N VAL A 134 21.22 2.38 -4.49
CA VAL A 134 20.77 3.69 -4.00
C VAL A 134 21.39 4.88 -4.74
N LYS A 135 22.48 4.67 -5.48
CA LYS A 135 23.11 5.69 -6.30
C LYS A 135 22.34 5.93 -7.59
N ASN A 136 21.68 4.88 -8.10
CA ASN A 136 20.81 4.97 -9.26
C ASN A 136 19.36 5.21 -8.82
N LYS A 137 18.97 6.47 -8.69
CA LYS A 137 17.61 6.89 -8.29
C LYS A 137 16.50 6.50 -9.30
N ARG A 138 16.84 5.85 -10.39
CA ARG A 138 15.91 5.35 -11.39
C ARG A 138 15.44 3.93 -11.07
N LEU A 139 16.22 3.19 -10.28
CA LEU A 139 15.82 1.84 -9.86
C LEU A 139 14.73 1.91 -8.79
N PRO A 140 13.83 0.90 -8.73
CA PRO A 140 12.93 0.70 -7.60
C PRO A 140 13.67 0.46 -6.28
N ASP A 141 12.98 0.53 -5.15
CA ASP A 141 13.58 0.53 -3.81
C ASP A 141 14.30 -0.79 -3.45
N ILE A 142 13.74 -1.93 -3.88
CA ILE A 142 14.19 -3.27 -3.48
C ILE A 142 14.43 -4.14 -4.71
N GLN A 143 15.51 -4.91 -4.68
CA GLN A 143 15.80 -5.95 -5.66
C GLN A 143 15.62 -7.34 -5.07
N ILE A 144 15.10 -8.26 -5.86
CA ILE A 144 14.97 -9.68 -5.54
C ILE A 144 15.98 -10.44 -6.38
N LEU A 145 16.77 -11.29 -5.74
CA LEU A 145 17.84 -12.04 -6.38
C LEU A 145 17.50 -13.53 -6.47
N ASP A 146 17.88 -14.17 -7.56
CA ASP A 146 17.87 -15.62 -7.71
C ASP A 146 18.98 -16.29 -6.89
N LYS A 147 19.06 -17.63 -6.93
CA LYS A 147 20.09 -18.40 -6.26
C LYS A 147 21.50 -18.09 -6.78
N SER A 148 21.62 -17.66 -8.01
CA SER A 148 22.89 -17.26 -8.66
C SER A 148 23.25 -15.79 -8.43
N LYS A 149 22.48 -15.08 -7.59
CA LYS A 149 22.62 -13.65 -7.30
C LYS A 149 22.32 -12.73 -8.50
N ASN A 150 21.67 -13.21 -9.54
CA ASN A 150 21.15 -12.34 -10.58
C ASN A 150 19.85 -11.70 -10.12
N ILE A 151 19.56 -10.50 -10.63
CA ILE A 151 18.31 -9.82 -10.32
C ILE A 151 17.16 -10.53 -11.03
N LYS A 152 16.21 -11.02 -10.24
CA LYS A 152 14.99 -11.70 -10.70
C LYS A 152 13.83 -10.73 -10.87
N ALA A 153 13.64 -9.83 -9.91
CA ALA A 153 12.55 -8.85 -9.89
C ALA A 153 12.93 -7.61 -9.10
N TYR A 154 12.11 -6.57 -9.23
CA TYR A 154 12.20 -5.37 -8.40
C TYR A 154 10.88 -5.10 -7.67
N ILE A 155 10.98 -4.37 -6.55
CA ILE A 155 9.84 -3.86 -5.80
C ILE A 155 10.01 -2.35 -5.60
N GLU A 156 9.04 -1.57 -6.04
CA GLU A 156 8.79 -0.20 -5.59
C GLU A 156 7.86 -0.27 -4.40
N HIS A 157 8.34 0.11 -3.22
CA HIS A 157 7.60 -0.05 -1.97
C HIS A 157 7.05 1.28 -1.46
N LYS A 158 5.83 1.25 -0.93
CA LYS A 158 5.19 2.41 -0.30
C LYS A 158 4.45 2.02 0.97
N TYR A 159 4.77 2.72 2.05
CA TYR A 159 4.05 2.63 3.32
C TYR A 159 2.93 3.67 3.39
N HIS A 160 1.72 3.20 3.56
CA HIS A 160 0.50 4.02 3.65
C HIS A 160 -0.08 3.93 5.06
N HIS A 161 0.01 5.01 5.84
CA HIS A 161 -0.44 5.05 7.23
C HIS A 161 -1.77 5.77 7.46
N ALA A 162 -2.32 6.39 6.43
CA ALA A 162 -3.53 7.17 6.58
C ALA A 162 -4.38 7.15 5.33
N PRO A 163 -5.68 6.88 5.47
CA PRO A 163 -6.61 6.89 4.35
C PRO A 163 -6.85 8.32 3.83
N PHE A 164 -7.38 8.41 2.62
CA PHE A 164 -7.74 9.67 2.00
C PHE A 164 -9.18 10.08 2.36
N LEU A 165 -9.38 10.67 3.53
CA LEU A 165 -10.68 10.98 4.12
C LEU A 165 -11.60 11.93 3.31
N LEU A 166 -11.05 12.68 2.37
CA LEU A 166 -11.81 13.60 1.51
C LEU A 166 -12.05 13.05 0.10
N SER A 167 -11.83 11.78 -0.11
CA SER A 167 -11.90 11.18 -1.44
C SER A 167 -13.28 11.30 -2.06
N TRP A 168 -14.34 11.01 -1.32
CA TRP A 168 -15.70 11.16 -1.83
C TRP A 168 -15.96 12.58 -2.35
N LYS A 169 -15.57 13.59 -1.58
CA LYS A 169 -15.74 14.99 -1.96
C LYS A 169 -14.92 15.39 -3.18
N LEU A 170 -13.72 14.82 -3.34
CA LEU A 170 -12.76 15.26 -4.34
C LEU A 170 -12.75 14.40 -5.60
N ILE A 171 -13.07 13.13 -5.48
CA ILE A 171 -12.99 12.18 -6.60
C ILE A 171 -14.23 11.30 -6.76
N GLY A 172 -15.28 11.54 -5.98
CA GLY A 172 -16.55 10.76 -6.06
C GLY A 172 -16.40 9.29 -5.66
N ARG A 173 -15.29 8.92 -5.03
CA ARG A 173 -15.03 7.58 -4.50
C ARG A 173 -14.63 7.65 -3.04
N GLU A 174 -15.06 6.70 -2.25
CA GLU A 174 -14.65 6.58 -0.87
C GLU A 174 -13.30 5.86 -0.79
N SER A 175 -12.22 6.55 -0.50
CA SER A 175 -10.89 5.95 -0.38
C SER A 175 -10.64 5.28 0.98
N TYR A 176 -11.50 5.52 1.95
CA TYR A 176 -11.61 4.61 3.07
C TYR A 176 -11.73 3.18 2.60
N GLU A 177 -12.34 3.01 1.47
CA GLU A 177 -12.86 1.82 0.90
C GLU A 177 -11.90 1.17 -0.08
N GLY A 178 -10.65 1.45 0.02
CA GLY A 178 -9.73 0.63 -0.70
C GLY A 178 -9.19 1.19 -1.99
N SER A 179 -8.83 2.46 -2.01
CA SER A 179 -7.87 2.94 -3.00
C SER A 179 -6.64 3.54 -2.33
N ILE A 180 -5.52 3.44 -3.02
CA ILE A 180 -4.28 4.09 -2.61
C ILE A 180 -4.03 5.31 -3.48
N THR A 181 -3.28 6.27 -2.94
CA THR A 181 -2.91 7.48 -3.67
C THR A 181 -1.55 7.29 -4.33
N MET A 182 -1.46 7.43 -5.65
CA MET A 182 -0.22 7.43 -6.40
C MET A 182 -0.02 8.78 -7.12
N ASP A 183 1.25 9.20 -7.23
CA ASP A 183 1.64 10.42 -7.91
C ASP A 183 1.83 10.13 -9.40
N LEU A 184 1.01 10.73 -10.26
CA LEU A 184 0.99 10.46 -11.69
C LEU A 184 2.38 10.66 -12.31
N ARG A 185 2.95 11.84 -12.18
CA ARG A 185 4.25 12.18 -12.79
C ARG A 185 5.38 11.26 -12.32
N LYS A 186 5.32 10.85 -11.03
CA LYS A 186 6.32 9.91 -10.50
C LYS A 186 6.17 8.54 -11.16
N ILE A 187 4.95 8.07 -11.29
CA ILE A 187 4.66 6.74 -11.86
C ILE A 187 4.93 6.70 -13.36
N GLU A 188 4.51 7.70 -14.12
CA GLU A 188 4.83 7.78 -15.57
C GLU A 188 6.34 7.71 -15.81
N ARG A 189 7.12 8.48 -15.03
CA ARG A 189 8.57 8.42 -15.11
C ARG A 189 9.10 7.03 -14.73
N GLN A 190 8.58 6.41 -13.66
CA GLN A 190 9.00 5.07 -13.24
C GLN A 190 8.66 4.01 -14.31
N ILE A 191 7.50 4.12 -14.98
CA ILE A 191 7.14 3.23 -16.07
C ILE A 191 8.20 3.30 -17.19
N ILE A 192 8.51 4.51 -17.66
CA ILE A 192 9.52 4.73 -18.70
C ILE A 192 10.88 4.15 -18.26
N GLU A 193 11.30 4.45 -17.03
CA GLU A 193 12.55 3.94 -16.48
C GLU A 193 12.57 2.41 -16.38
N CYS A 194 11.48 1.78 -15.95
CA CYS A 194 11.36 0.33 -15.91
C CYS A 194 11.43 -0.31 -17.28
N GLU A 195 10.82 0.29 -18.29
CA GLU A 195 10.84 -0.23 -19.65
C GLU A 195 12.20 -0.07 -20.35
N THR A 196 12.91 1.01 -20.05
CA THR A 196 14.20 1.33 -20.70
C THR A 196 15.40 0.71 -19.97
N GLU A 197 15.42 0.78 -18.63
CA GLU A 197 16.57 0.36 -17.82
C GLU A 197 16.45 -1.09 -17.31
N LEU A 198 15.23 -1.62 -17.22
CA LEU A 198 14.94 -2.94 -16.65
C LEU A 198 14.15 -3.85 -17.61
N PRO A 199 14.48 -3.89 -18.90
CA PRO A 199 13.73 -4.68 -19.87
C PRO A 199 13.69 -6.15 -19.41
N ASN A 200 12.51 -6.76 -19.47
CA ASN A 200 12.26 -8.15 -19.11
C ASN A 200 12.44 -8.49 -17.61
N ARG A 201 12.43 -7.51 -16.71
CA ARG A 201 12.39 -7.76 -15.27
C ARG A 201 11.03 -7.38 -14.69
N PRO A 202 10.35 -8.29 -13.99
CA PRO A 202 9.13 -7.95 -13.28
C PRO A 202 9.37 -6.82 -12.26
N VAL A 203 8.45 -5.85 -12.24
CA VAL A 203 8.42 -4.78 -11.24
C VAL A 203 7.07 -4.84 -10.54
N TYR A 204 7.12 -4.96 -9.21
CA TYR A 204 5.95 -4.98 -8.35
C TYR A 204 5.85 -3.67 -7.57
N PHE A 205 4.71 -3.01 -7.65
CA PHE A 205 4.38 -1.86 -6.81
C PHE A 205 3.72 -2.39 -5.55
N VAL A 206 4.47 -2.43 -4.47
CA VAL A 206 4.03 -3.03 -3.20
C VAL A 206 3.57 -1.94 -2.24
N HIS A 207 2.36 -2.07 -1.75
CA HIS A 207 1.69 -1.14 -0.86
C HIS A 207 1.51 -1.76 0.52
N TRP A 208 2.30 -1.31 1.48
CA TRP A 208 2.06 -1.62 2.88
C TRP A 208 1.00 -0.68 3.42
N VAL A 209 -0.23 -1.17 3.50
CA VAL A 209 -1.37 -0.41 4.00
C VAL A 209 -1.52 -0.67 5.49
N ASP A 210 -1.42 0.39 6.28
CA ASP A 210 -1.56 0.37 7.74
C ASP A 210 -2.56 1.46 8.18
N PHE A 211 -3.77 1.39 7.62
CA PHE A 211 -4.87 2.26 8.01
C PHE A 211 -5.43 1.80 9.35
N HIS A 212 -6.22 2.64 10.01
CA HIS A 212 -6.84 2.27 11.29
C HIS A 212 -7.84 1.10 11.14
N HIS A 213 -8.48 0.95 10.00
CA HIS A 213 -9.48 -0.07 9.72
C HIS A 213 -8.97 -1.16 8.77
N LEU A 214 -8.34 -0.80 7.67
CA LEU A 214 -7.84 -1.74 6.67
C LEU A 214 -6.32 -1.84 6.72
N LYS A 215 -5.81 -3.05 6.87
CA LYS A 215 -4.38 -3.35 6.96
C LYS A 215 -4.02 -4.54 6.10
N GLY A 216 -2.87 -4.47 5.42
CA GLY A 216 -2.38 -5.58 4.61
C GLY A 216 -1.21 -5.14 3.72
N ILE A 217 -0.65 -6.11 3.02
CA ILE A 217 0.25 -5.88 1.89
C ILE A 217 -0.53 -6.18 0.61
N PHE A 218 -0.52 -5.23 -0.29
CA PHE A 218 -1.16 -5.33 -1.59
C PHE A 218 -0.14 -5.00 -2.67
N PHE A 219 -0.31 -5.53 -3.87
CA PHE A 219 0.61 -5.19 -4.95
C PHE A 219 -0.07 -5.11 -6.31
N ASN A 220 0.52 -4.30 -7.17
CA ASN A 220 0.23 -4.24 -8.60
C ASN A 220 1.48 -4.65 -9.37
N THR A 221 1.28 -5.26 -10.53
CA THR A 221 2.31 -5.38 -11.55
C THR A 221 2.44 -4.08 -12.34
N LEU A 222 3.56 -3.90 -13.04
CA LEU A 222 3.74 -2.77 -13.95
C LEU A 222 2.63 -2.70 -15.02
N GLY A 223 2.19 -3.86 -15.53
CA GLY A 223 1.10 -3.95 -16.49
C GLY A 223 -0.22 -3.39 -15.95
N GLN A 224 -0.62 -3.80 -14.74
CA GLN A 224 -1.84 -3.29 -14.10
C GLN A 224 -1.79 -1.77 -13.86
N ILE A 225 -0.64 -1.23 -13.47
CA ILE A 225 -0.48 0.22 -13.31
C ILE A 225 -0.70 0.95 -14.65
N LYS A 226 -0.17 0.40 -15.75
CA LYS A 226 -0.39 0.98 -17.09
C LYS A 226 -1.86 0.94 -17.49
N GLU A 227 -2.53 -0.19 -17.27
CA GLU A 227 -3.97 -0.32 -17.52
C GLU A 227 -4.81 0.74 -16.78
N TYR A 228 -4.48 1.04 -15.52
CA TYR A 228 -5.15 2.10 -14.76
C TYR A 228 -4.89 3.50 -15.33
N LEU A 229 -3.70 3.77 -15.82
CA LEU A 229 -3.39 5.06 -16.46
C LEU A 229 -4.13 5.22 -17.79
N ASP A 230 -4.23 4.15 -18.58
CA ASP A 230 -4.97 4.16 -19.84
C ASP A 230 -6.48 4.42 -19.66
N LEU A 231 -7.03 4.13 -18.47
CA LEU A 231 -8.41 4.48 -18.12
C LEU A 231 -8.64 5.99 -17.90
N GLY A 232 -7.58 6.80 -17.85
CA GLY A 232 -7.64 8.26 -17.76
C GLY A 232 -8.35 8.79 -16.49
N GLN A 233 -8.25 8.06 -15.37
CA GLN A 233 -8.88 8.44 -14.10
C GLN A 233 -7.93 9.25 -13.21
N GLU A 234 -7.54 10.43 -13.69
CA GLU A 234 -6.61 11.31 -13.02
C GLU A 234 -7.32 12.44 -12.28
N PHE A 235 -6.74 12.86 -11.17
CA PHE A 235 -7.32 13.89 -10.32
C PHE A 235 -6.27 14.90 -9.90
N GLU A 236 -6.53 16.18 -10.15
CA GLU A 236 -5.69 17.28 -9.68
C GLU A 236 -5.91 17.52 -8.19
N ARG A 237 -4.82 17.60 -7.44
CA ARG A 237 -4.84 17.88 -6.01
C ARG A 237 -3.87 18.98 -5.63
N LYS A 238 -4.30 19.82 -4.67
CA LYS A 238 -3.47 20.82 -4.04
C LYS A 238 -2.32 20.16 -3.26
N GLU A 239 -1.10 20.66 -3.42
CA GLU A 239 0.04 20.19 -2.66
C GLU A 239 -0.12 20.44 -1.15
N ARG A 240 0.49 19.57 -0.35
CA ARG A 240 0.53 19.77 1.11
C ARG A 240 1.47 20.89 1.46
N LYS A 241 1.21 21.59 2.56
CA LYS A 241 1.99 22.72 3.05
C LYS A 241 3.51 22.43 3.19
N GLY A 242 3.89 21.20 3.48
CA GLY A 242 5.29 20.78 3.57
C GLY A 242 5.99 20.64 2.22
N ASP A 243 5.24 20.38 1.16
CA ASP A 243 5.78 20.06 -0.16
C ASP A 243 6.20 21.33 -0.94
N TYR A 244 5.58 22.48 -0.68
CA TYR A 244 5.83 23.75 -1.40
C TYR A 244 6.55 24.85 -0.59
N LYS A 245 7.20 24.51 0.52
CA LYS A 245 7.91 25.48 1.36
C LYS A 245 8.99 26.30 0.63
N LEU A 246 9.50 25.80 -0.49
CA LEU A 246 10.51 26.45 -1.30
C LEU A 246 9.93 27.39 -2.38
N SER A 247 8.67 27.23 -2.73
CA SER A 247 7.95 28.13 -3.63
C SER A 247 6.88 28.88 -2.86
N LYS A 248 6.79 30.19 -3.06
CA LYS A 248 5.72 31.02 -2.42
C LYS A 248 4.32 30.72 -2.98
N LYS A 249 4.20 29.86 -3.99
CA LYS A 249 2.94 29.48 -4.63
C LYS A 249 2.61 28.03 -4.28
N ILE A 250 1.35 27.78 -3.92
CA ILE A 250 0.82 26.43 -3.74
C ILE A 250 0.75 25.78 -5.12
N GLY A 251 1.45 24.66 -5.30
CA GLY A 251 1.38 23.84 -6.49
C GLY A 251 0.17 22.90 -6.50
N TYR A 252 -0.03 22.28 -7.63
CA TYR A 252 -0.99 21.20 -7.81
C TYR A 252 -0.25 19.96 -8.30
N THR A 253 -0.69 18.80 -7.84
CA THR A 253 -0.17 17.50 -8.26
C THR A 253 -1.30 16.65 -8.82
N GLU A 254 -1.01 15.96 -9.90
CA GLU A 254 -1.92 14.98 -10.49
C GLU A 254 -1.74 13.65 -9.77
N LYS A 255 -2.85 13.02 -9.41
CA LYS A 255 -2.91 11.76 -8.67
C LYS A 255 -3.86 10.81 -9.34
N PHE A 256 -3.57 9.52 -9.24
CA PHE A 256 -4.53 8.48 -9.55
C PHE A 256 -4.70 7.53 -8.35
N TYR A 257 -5.77 6.77 -8.36
CA TYR A 257 -6.24 6.02 -7.19
C TYR A 257 -6.61 4.59 -7.58
N PRO A 258 -5.64 3.69 -7.74
CA PRO A 258 -5.92 2.30 -8.06
C PRO A 258 -6.67 1.63 -6.90
N PRO A 259 -7.71 0.83 -7.21
CA PRO A 259 -8.52 0.17 -6.21
C PRO A 259 -7.78 -1.02 -5.59
N LEU A 260 -7.77 -1.12 -4.26
CA LEU A 260 -7.08 -2.19 -3.53
C LEU A 260 -7.65 -3.58 -3.86
N HIS A 261 -8.96 -3.70 -4.04
CA HIS A 261 -9.61 -5.00 -4.30
C HIS A 261 -9.23 -5.66 -5.64
N GLU A 262 -8.62 -4.90 -6.54
CA GLU A 262 -8.11 -5.41 -7.83
C GLU A 262 -6.62 -5.78 -7.76
N MET A 263 -5.94 -5.47 -6.67
CA MET A 263 -4.54 -5.81 -6.44
C MET A 263 -4.36 -7.26 -6.00
N GLY A 264 -3.15 -7.78 -6.13
CA GLY A 264 -2.74 -9.02 -5.48
C GLY A 264 -2.54 -8.83 -3.97
N ASP A 265 -2.68 -9.89 -3.19
CA ASP A 265 -2.45 -9.90 -1.75
C ASP A 265 -1.03 -10.37 -1.36
N PHE A 266 -0.72 -10.34 -0.06
CA PHE A 266 0.61 -10.68 0.44
C PHE A 266 1.01 -12.13 0.20
N SER A 267 0.07 -13.06 0.29
CA SER A 267 0.31 -14.47 0.03
C SER A 267 0.70 -14.69 -1.44
N GLU A 268 -0.04 -14.06 -2.36
CA GLU A 268 0.23 -14.12 -3.79
C GLU A 268 1.59 -13.49 -4.15
N LEU A 269 1.92 -12.34 -3.54
CA LEU A 269 3.23 -11.72 -3.76
C LEU A 269 4.36 -12.67 -3.36
N LEU A 270 4.27 -13.32 -2.18
CA LEU A 270 5.30 -14.25 -1.73
C LEU A 270 5.41 -15.48 -2.64
N GLU A 271 4.29 -16.01 -3.13
CA GLU A 271 4.28 -17.09 -4.10
C GLU A 271 5.01 -16.71 -5.38
N GLN A 272 4.71 -15.53 -5.95
CA GLN A 272 5.38 -15.03 -7.16
C GLN A 272 6.88 -14.79 -6.95
N LEU A 273 7.28 -14.25 -5.81
CA LEU A 273 8.68 -14.03 -5.49
C LEU A 273 9.45 -15.31 -5.17
N SER A 274 8.78 -16.38 -4.74
CA SER A 274 9.38 -17.66 -4.38
C SER A 274 9.47 -18.65 -5.55
N SER A 275 8.60 -18.50 -6.56
CA SER A 275 8.56 -19.41 -7.71
C SER A 275 9.85 -19.23 -8.54
N GLU A 276 10.76 -20.19 -8.37
CA GLU A 276 12.00 -20.65 -9.00
C GLU A 276 13.17 -20.79 -8.05
#